data_cb1f372ef18bba241ba054bdb29692df
#
_entry.id   cb1f372ef18bba241ba054bdb29692df
#
_cell.length_a   1.000
_cell.length_b   1.000
_cell.length_c   1.000
_cell.angle_alpha   90.00
_cell.angle_beta   90.00
_cell.angle_gamma   90.00
#
_symmetry.space_group_name_H-M   'P 1'
#
loop_
_entity.id
_entity.type
_entity.pdbx_description
1 polymer ?
#
loop_
_entity_poly.entity_id
_entity_poly.type
_entity_poly.pdbx_seq_one_letter_code
_entity_poly.pdbx_strand_id
1 'polypeptide(L)'
;MKRIATSHMTNLIEKTRNTEAFQNYDKQNIRIFVTTHKNVNTFDSKIMQPVQVGPKNYRFPWAFHDDEGENISNLNPRYCELTTQYWAWKNEDADYYGFCHYRRYFDFTDTPHKENPYGEIMDNYIDAVTAKKYGLNDENIAKVVKQYDVITTPFGNLEKIIDKHGTPRALWEAAPLLHDDDLKRCYQILCAMYPDYKEDAQDFFNGNKACFCNMFIMKKEIFFDYCEWMFPILEEFDKSTDYSTYSKEALRTPGHLSERLLNIYLMHHKRIGSDWKF
;
A
#
# COMPACT_ATOMS: atom_id res chain seq x y z
N MET A 1 21.53 -30.58 -7.90
CA MET A 1 21.62 -29.94 -6.56
C MET A 1 20.71 -28.74 -6.35
N LYS A 2 20.35 -27.91 -7.36
CA LYS A 2 19.47 -26.72 -7.17
C LYS A 2 18.00 -27.03 -6.82
N ARG A 3 17.44 -28.18 -7.19
CA ARG A 3 16.04 -28.55 -6.87
C ARG A 3 15.78 -28.94 -5.42
N ILE A 4 16.79 -29.46 -4.72
CA ILE A 4 16.65 -29.90 -3.32
C ILE A 4 16.67 -28.71 -2.36
N ALA A 5 17.45 -27.67 -2.65
CA ALA A 5 17.49 -26.45 -1.85
C ALA A 5 16.19 -25.65 -1.91
N THR A 6 15.53 -25.57 -3.09
CA THR A 6 14.25 -24.88 -3.28
C THR A 6 13.10 -25.57 -2.52
N SER A 7 13.03 -26.90 -2.58
CA SER A 7 12.03 -27.69 -1.86
C SER A 7 12.19 -27.56 -0.32
N HIS A 8 13.42 -27.48 0.17
CA HIS A 8 13.67 -27.36 1.61
C HIS A 8 13.30 -25.98 2.16
N MET A 9 13.57 -24.92 1.40
CA MET A 9 13.17 -23.55 1.79
C MET A 9 11.65 -23.33 1.69
N THR A 10 10.98 -23.85 0.65
CA THR A 10 9.52 -23.81 0.54
C THR A 10 8.86 -24.52 1.72
N ASN A 11 9.34 -25.71 2.08
CA ASN A 11 8.88 -26.45 3.26
C ASN A 11 9.18 -25.73 4.59
N LEU A 12 10.26 -24.95 4.66
CA LEU A 12 10.58 -24.17 5.87
C LEU A 12 9.62 -22.98 6.02
N ILE A 13 9.30 -22.29 4.92
CA ILE A 13 8.34 -21.19 4.89
C ILE A 13 6.93 -21.70 5.21
N GLU A 14 6.49 -22.80 4.60
CA GLU A 14 5.19 -23.44 4.94
C GLU A 14 5.14 -23.92 6.39
N LYS A 15 6.23 -24.49 6.92
CA LYS A 15 6.32 -24.86 8.35
C LYS A 15 6.26 -23.64 9.26
N THR A 16 6.89 -22.53 8.88
CA THR A 16 6.85 -21.29 9.65
C THR A 16 5.45 -20.67 9.64
N ARG A 17 4.75 -20.74 8.50
CA ARG A 17 3.35 -20.32 8.36
C ARG A 17 2.38 -21.10 9.25
N ASN A 18 2.62 -22.39 9.43
CA ASN A 18 1.71 -23.31 10.12
C ASN A 18 2.12 -23.62 11.57
N THR A 19 3.14 -22.97 12.12
CA THR A 19 3.50 -23.20 13.52
C THR A 19 2.54 -22.48 14.46
N GLU A 20 2.15 -23.16 15.52
CA GLU A 20 1.33 -22.60 16.61
C GLU A 20 1.95 -21.31 17.19
N ALA A 21 3.28 -21.21 17.19
CA ALA A 21 4.02 -20.00 17.55
C ALA A 21 3.77 -18.83 16.59
N PHE A 22 3.54 -19.07 15.29
CA PHE A 22 3.21 -18.05 14.32
C PHE A 22 1.76 -17.55 14.50
N GLN A 23 0.84 -18.47 14.78
CA GLN A 23 -0.58 -18.16 14.99
C GLN A 23 -0.84 -17.47 16.34
N ASN A 24 -0.02 -17.77 17.37
CA ASN A 24 -0.19 -17.25 18.72
C ASN A 24 0.79 -16.13 19.10
N TYR A 25 1.60 -15.65 18.17
CA TYR A 25 2.61 -14.62 18.45
C TYR A 25 2.01 -13.33 18.98
N ASP A 26 0.83 -12.99 18.50
CA ASP A 26 0.09 -11.82 18.94
C ASP A 26 -1.41 -12.17 19.07
N LYS A 27 -2.04 -11.76 20.18
CA LYS A 27 -3.51 -11.88 20.31
C LYS A 27 -4.25 -11.09 19.23
N GLN A 28 -3.61 -10.07 18.66
CA GLN A 28 -4.04 -9.38 17.45
C GLN A 28 -3.09 -9.76 16.32
N ASN A 29 -3.62 -10.44 15.32
CA ASN A 29 -2.88 -10.92 14.17
C ASN A 29 -2.56 -9.75 13.23
N ILE A 30 -1.36 -9.16 13.39
CA ILE A 30 -0.90 -8.05 12.54
C ILE A 30 -0.13 -8.61 11.35
N ARG A 31 -0.45 -8.15 10.14
CA ARG A 31 0.27 -8.45 8.90
C ARG A 31 0.62 -7.16 8.17
N ILE A 32 1.90 -6.94 7.91
CA ILE A 32 2.40 -5.85 7.08
C ILE A 32 3.06 -6.46 5.84
N PHE A 33 2.41 -6.33 4.70
CA PHE A 33 2.85 -6.90 3.44
C PHE A 33 3.87 -6.00 2.77
N VAL A 34 5.08 -6.53 2.53
CA VAL A 34 6.19 -5.81 1.91
C VAL A 34 6.21 -6.15 0.43
N THR A 35 5.63 -5.29 -0.38
CA THR A 35 5.54 -5.49 -1.84
C THR A 35 6.92 -5.43 -2.48
N THR A 36 7.28 -6.48 -3.24
CA THR A 36 8.55 -6.55 -3.97
C THR A 36 8.42 -7.16 -5.36
N HIS A 37 9.13 -6.60 -6.31
CA HIS A 37 9.32 -7.16 -7.65
C HIS A 37 10.79 -7.55 -7.90
N LYS A 38 11.65 -7.40 -6.89
CA LYS A 38 13.09 -7.69 -6.95
C LYS A 38 13.48 -8.70 -5.89
N ASN A 39 14.49 -9.51 -6.23
CA ASN A 39 15.13 -10.37 -5.26
C ASN A 39 16.07 -9.51 -4.40
N VAL A 40 15.64 -9.21 -3.19
CA VAL A 40 16.34 -8.35 -2.22
C VAL A 40 16.53 -9.07 -0.89
N ASN A 41 17.47 -8.61 -0.09
CA ASN A 41 17.61 -9.11 1.26
C ASN A 41 16.40 -8.74 2.10
N THR A 42 16.04 -9.63 3.00
CA THR A 42 14.97 -9.46 3.99
C THR A 42 15.48 -9.83 5.39
N PHE A 43 14.68 -9.62 6.39
CA PHE A 43 14.94 -10.05 7.76
C PHE A 43 13.79 -10.91 8.28
N ASP A 44 14.05 -11.69 9.32
CA ASP A 44 13.03 -12.53 9.92
C ASP A 44 12.03 -11.68 10.71
N SER A 45 10.77 -11.78 10.34
CA SER A 45 9.65 -11.14 11.02
C SER A 45 8.38 -11.97 10.82
N LYS A 46 7.55 -12.04 11.83
CA LYS A 46 6.23 -12.66 11.76
C LYS A 46 5.16 -11.68 11.31
N ILE A 47 5.41 -10.38 11.48
CA ILE A 47 4.52 -9.29 11.09
C ILE A 47 4.82 -8.79 9.68
N MET A 48 6.10 -8.54 9.35
CA MET A 48 6.52 -8.04 8.05
C MET A 48 6.63 -9.20 7.05
N GLN A 49 5.69 -9.27 6.11
CA GLN A 49 5.53 -10.39 5.18
C GLN A 49 5.86 -9.97 3.74
N PRO A 50 7.01 -10.40 3.18
CA PRO A 50 7.34 -10.10 1.78
C PRO A 50 6.34 -10.74 0.81
N VAL A 51 5.90 -9.97 -0.20
CA VAL A 51 5.01 -10.43 -1.27
C VAL A 51 5.63 -10.11 -2.61
N GLN A 52 5.93 -11.12 -3.41
CA GLN A 52 6.34 -10.95 -4.80
C GLN A 52 5.13 -10.65 -5.66
N VAL A 53 5.21 -9.56 -6.44
CA VAL A 53 4.10 -9.08 -7.27
C VAL A 53 4.24 -9.42 -8.74
N GLY A 54 3.09 -9.62 -9.36
CA GLY A 54 2.91 -9.94 -10.77
C GLY A 54 3.30 -11.38 -11.10
N PRO A 55 2.69 -11.96 -12.16
CA PRO A 55 3.00 -13.32 -12.57
C PRO A 55 4.45 -13.38 -13.06
N LYS A 56 5.24 -14.28 -12.47
CA LYS A 56 6.68 -14.41 -12.77
C LYS A 56 7.04 -15.85 -13.12
N ASN A 57 7.95 -16.01 -14.08
CA ASN A 57 8.50 -17.31 -14.45
C ASN A 57 9.36 -17.94 -13.34
N TYR A 58 9.84 -17.12 -12.40
CA TYR A 58 10.55 -17.60 -11.22
C TYR A 58 9.96 -16.97 -9.96
N ARG A 59 9.97 -17.73 -8.86
CA ARG A 59 9.42 -17.32 -7.59
C ARG A 59 10.52 -17.12 -6.55
N PHE A 60 10.35 -16.09 -5.73
CA PHE A 60 11.19 -15.92 -4.56
C PHE A 60 10.71 -16.89 -3.46
N PRO A 61 11.52 -17.88 -3.07
CA PRO A 61 11.08 -18.92 -2.13
C PRO A 61 10.84 -18.39 -0.70
N TRP A 62 11.24 -17.16 -0.43
CA TRP A 62 11.12 -16.47 0.84
C TRP A 62 9.93 -15.49 0.90
N ALA A 63 9.18 -15.34 -0.18
CA ALA A 63 8.05 -14.41 -0.27
C ALA A 63 6.73 -15.14 -0.51
N PHE A 64 5.63 -14.52 -0.13
CA PHE A 64 4.31 -14.82 -0.65
C PHE A 64 4.24 -14.40 -2.12
N HIS A 65 3.20 -14.83 -2.83
CA HIS A 65 3.02 -14.48 -4.24
C HIS A 65 1.60 -14.01 -4.46
N ASP A 66 1.45 -12.81 -5.02
CA ASP A 66 0.13 -12.21 -5.25
C ASP A 66 -0.66 -12.84 -6.41
N ASP A 67 -0.09 -13.85 -7.09
CA ASP A 67 -0.73 -14.65 -8.14
C ASP A 67 -1.31 -15.99 -7.63
N GLU A 68 -1.37 -16.20 -6.32
CA GLU A 68 -1.99 -17.34 -5.66
C GLU A 68 -3.40 -16.99 -5.16
N GLY A 69 -4.31 -17.97 -5.14
CA GLY A 69 -5.68 -17.75 -4.71
C GLY A 69 -6.48 -16.77 -5.58
N GLU A 70 -7.42 -16.06 -4.97
CA GLU A 70 -8.19 -15.01 -5.65
C GLU A 70 -7.31 -13.76 -5.83
N ASN A 71 -7.04 -13.36 -7.08
CA ASN A 71 -6.06 -12.33 -7.34
C ASN A 71 -6.33 -11.53 -8.63
N ILE A 72 -5.64 -10.39 -8.73
CA ILE A 72 -5.56 -9.55 -9.94
C ILE A 72 -4.10 -9.34 -10.35
N SER A 73 -3.22 -10.29 -10.08
CA SER A 73 -1.78 -10.21 -10.28
C SER A 73 -1.37 -9.87 -11.72
N ASN A 74 -2.13 -10.33 -12.71
CA ASN A 74 -1.94 -9.99 -14.13
C ASN A 74 -2.13 -8.50 -14.43
N LEU A 75 -2.81 -7.75 -13.56
CA LEU A 75 -2.97 -6.30 -13.67
C LEU A 75 -1.81 -5.51 -13.02
N ASN A 76 -0.82 -6.18 -12.44
CA ASN A 76 0.31 -5.53 -11.77
C ASN A 76 1.00 -4.42 -12.60
N PRO A 77 1.14 -4.50 -13.94
CA PRO A 77 1.69 -3.40 -14.72
C PRO A 77 0.93 -2.07 -14.59
N ARG A 78 -0.38 -2.12 -14.29
CA ARG A 78 -1.27 -0.96 -14.11
C ARG A 78 -1.54 -0.66 -12.64
N TYR A 79 -1.87 -1.69 -11.88
CA TYR A 79 -2.30 -1.58 -10.48
C TYR A 79 -1.15 -1.54 -9.48
N CYS A 80 0.09 -1.82 -9.92
CA CYS A 80 1.29 -1.77 -9.08
C CYS A 80 1.11 -2.59 -7.78
N GLU A 81 1.36 -1.95 -6.62
CA GLU A 81 1.23 -2.55 -5.29
C GLU A 81 -0.21 -2.92 -4.89
N LEU A 82 -1.21 -2.40 -5.58
CA LEU A 82 -2.61 -2.73 -5.32
C LEU A 82 -2.92 -4.20 -5.55
N THR A 83 -2.14 -4.88 -6.39
CA THR A 83 -2.30 -6.34 -6.56
C THR A 83 -1.99 -7.10 -5.28
N THR A 84 -1.04 -6.62 -4.47
CA THR A 84 -0.80 -7.15 -3.11
C THR A 84 -1.97 -6.83 -2.18
N GLN A 85 -2.53 -5.61 -2.24
CA GLN A 85 -3.67 -5.22 -1.39
C GLN A 85 -4.91 -6.07 -1.72
N TYR A 86 -5.21 -6.26 -3.02
CA TYR A 86 -6.31 -7.13 -3.44
C TYR A 86 -6.11 -8.57 -2.98
N TRP A 87 -4.91 -9.13 -3.21
CA TRP A 87 -4.56 -10.48 -2.81
C TRP A 87 -4.71 -10.68 -1.30
N ALA A 88 -4.21 -9.75 -0.49
CA ALA A 88 -4.32 -9.82 0.96
C ALA A 88 -5.78 -9.70 1.43
N TRP A 89 -6.58 -8.82 0.82
CA TRP A 89 -8.01 -8.69 1.11
C TRP A 89 -8.78 -9.99 0.87
N LYS A 90 -8.44 -10.73 -0.19
CA LYS A 90 -9.16 -11.94 -0.60
C LYS A 90 -8.67 -13.24 0.04
N ASN A 91 -7.40 -13.29 0.47
CA ASN A 91 -6.79 -14.57 0.85
C ASN A 91 -6.22 -14.61 2.28
N GLU A 92 -6.04 -13.46 2.92
CA GLU A 92 -5.43 -13.40 4.25
C GLU A 92 -6.48 -13.10 5.33
N ASP A 93 -6.24 -13.61 6.54
CA ASP A 93 -7.05 -13.31 7.73
C ASP A 93 -6.15 -12.70 8.81
N ALA A 94 -6.32 -11.40 9.04
CA ALA A 94 -5.57 -10.64 10.03
C ALA A 94 -6.49 -9.64 10.75
N ASP A 95 -6.08 -9.16 11.92
CA ASP A 95 -6.78 -8.08 12.63
C ASP A 95 -6.33 -6.70 12.14
N TYR A 96 -5.07 -6.61 11.69
CA TYR A 96 -4.49 -5.43 11.06
C TYR A 96 -3.80 -5.78 9.75
N TYR A 97 -4.08 -5.00 8.73
CA TYR A 97 -3.48 -5.08 7.40
C TYR A 97 -2.62 -3.87 7.15
N GLY A 98 -1.32 -4.08 6.92
CA GLY A 98 -0.37 -3.04 6.56
C GLY A 98 0.26 -3.30 5.20
N PHE A 99 0.67 -2.22 4.52
CA PHE A 99 1.31 -2.28 3.22
C PHE A 99 2.48 -1.31 3.16
N CYS A 100 3.63 -1.81 2.72
CA CYS A 100 4.81 -1.01 2.45
C CYS A 100 5.59 -1.61 1.26
N HIS A 101 6.73 -1.02 0.94
CA HIS A 101 7.54 -1.43 -0.20
C HIS A 101 8.90 -1.94 0.27
N TYR A 102 9.58 -2.72 -0.54
CA TYR A 102 10.93 -3.21 -0.25
C TYR A 102 12.00 -2.10 -0.10
N ARG A 103 11.68 -0.85 -0.36
CA ARG A 103 12.54 0.34 -0.23
C ARG A 103 11.94 1.50 0.54
N ARG A 104 10.69 1.38 1.01
CA ARG A 104 9.96 2.40 1.75
C ARG A 104 9.36 1.77 2.97
N TYR A 105 9.60 2.36 4.13
CA TYR A 105 9.27 1.73 5.41
C TYR A 105 8.55 2.70 6.33
N PHE A 106 7.82 2.13 7.30
CA PHE A 106 7.41 2.85 8.48
C PHE A 106 8.59 2.95 9.45
N ASP A 107 8.61 4.01 10.25
CA ASP A 107 9.56 4.20 11.34
C ASP A 107 8.83 3.99 12.67
N PHE A 108 9.22 2.95 13.38
CA PHE A 108 8.67 2.63 14.69
C PHE A 108 9.60 3.01 15.84
N THR A 109 10.56 3.90 15.58
CA THR A 109 11.48 4.42 16.61
C THR A 109 10.99 5.75 17.16
N ASP A 110 11.45 6.09 18.38
CA ASP A 110 11.24 7.42 18.98
C ASP A 110 12.19 8.48 18.39
N THR A 111 13.17 8.06 17.58
CA THR A 111 14.15 8.95 16.95
C THR A 111 13.75 9.21 15.51
N PRO A 112 13.38 10.45 15.14
CA PRO A 112 12.99 10.76 13.78
C PRO A 112 14.11 10.48 12.77
N HIS A 113 13.80 9.77 11.71
CA HIS A 113 14.66 9.59 10.56
C HIS A 113 14.31 10.57 9.44
N LYS A 114 15.29 10.81 8.55
CA LYS A 114 15.09 11.74 7.44
C LYS A 114 14.06 11.20 6.46
N GLU A 115 13.03 11.97 6.24
CA GLU A 115 12.03 11.78 5.20
C GLU A 115 12.38 12.59 3.94
N ASN A 116 11.93 12.12 2.79
CA ASN A 116 11.92 12.93 1.58
C ASN A 116 10.72 13.92 1.60
N PRO A 117 10.59 14.83 0.60
CA PRO A 117 9.47 15.78 0.57
C PRO A 117 8.07 15.13 0.56
N TYR A 118 7.96 13.86 0.19
CA TYR A 118 6.69 13.10 0.18
C TYR A 118 6.41 12.38 1.50
N GLY A 119 7.21 12.60 2.55
CA GLY A 119 7.07 11.90 3.84
C GLY A 119 7.53 10.44 3.81
N GLU A 120 8.36 10.07 2.83
CA GLU A 120 8.85 8.70 2.70
C GLU A 120 10.21 8.51 3.38
N ILE A 121 10.33 7.45 4.15
CA ILE A 121 11.61 6.91 4.60
C ILE A 121 12.04 5.83 3.58
N MET A 122 13.19 6.05 2.96
CA MET A 122 13.70 5.19 1.90
C MET A 122 15.04 4.59 2.25
N ASP A 123 15.20 3.32 1.95
CA ASP A 123 16.49 2.62 1.96
C ASP A 123 16.57 1.66 0.77
N ASN A 124 17.71 1.03 0.51
CA ASN A 124 17.88 0.17 -0.66
C ASN A 124 17.08 -1.13 -0.57
N TYR A 125 17.00 -1.70 0.64
CA TYR A 125 16.29 -2.95 0.95
C TYR A 125 16.13 -3.09 2.47
N ILE A 126 15.27 -4.01 2.90
CA ILE A 126 15.13 -4.38 4.32
C ILE A 126 16.08 -5.54 4.62
N ASP A 127 17.03 -5.29 5.51
CA ASP A 127 17.86 -6.31 6.15
C ASP A 127 17.86 -6.12 7.66
N ALA A 128 18.61 -6.93 8.38
CA ALA A 128 18.70 -6.84 9.84
C ALA A 128 19.21 -5.47 10.34
N VAL A 129 20.06 -4.79 9.57
CA VAL A 129 20.60 -3.45 9.90
C VAL A 129 19.52 -2.40 9.73
N THR A 130 18.82 -2.41 8.59
CA THR A 130 17.69 -1.51 8.29
C THR A 130 16.55 -1.74 9.27
N ALA A 131 16.24 -3.01 9.59
CA ALA A 131 15.22 -3.35 10.56
C ALA A 131 15.52 -2.77 11.95
N LYS A 132 16.77 -2.88 12.42
CA LYS A 132 17.19 -2.28 13.67
C LYS A 132 17.12 -0.75 13.63
N LYS A 133 17.55 -0.14 12.52
CA LYS A 133 17.55 1.32 12.33
C LYS A 133 16.17 1.92 12.47
N TYR A 134 15.13 1.29 11.91
CA TYR A 134 13.77 1.80 11.89
C TYR A 134 12.85 1.10 12.91
N GLY A 135 13.39 0.38 13.86
CA GLY A 135 12.61 -0.28 14.93
C GLY A 135 11.66 -1.37 14.43
N LEU A 136 11.98 -2.02 13.30
CA LEU A 136 11.13 -3.01 12.63
C LEU A 136 11.21 -4.41 13.29
N ASN A 137 11.24 -4.47 14.62
CA ASN A 137 11.07 -5.74 15.33
C ASN A 137 9.58 -5.94 15.67
N ASP A 138 9.14 -7.19 15.68
CA ASP A 138 7.73 -7.56 15.81
C ASP A 138 7.09 -7.03 17.10
N GLU A 139 7.80 -7.06 18.23
CA GLU A 139 7.29 -6.57 19.52
C GLU A 139 7.01 -5.06 19.47
N ASN A 140 7.94 -4.29 18.91
CA ASN A 140 7.82 -2.85 18.80
C ASN A 140 6.72 -2.45 17.80
N ILE A 141 6.66 -3.12 16.64
CA ILE A 141 5.60 -2.93 15.66
C ILE A 141 4.23 -3.19 16.31
N ALA A 142 4.07 -4.33 16.97
CA ALA A 142 2.80 -4.70 17.62
C ALA A 142 2.40 -3.69 18.68
N LYS A 143 3.36 -3.22 19.51
CA LYS A 143 3.11 -2.21 20.54
C LYS A 143 2.59 -0.89 19.97
N VAL A 144 3.12 -0.44 18.84
CA VAL A 144 2.70 0.81 18.20
C VAL A 144 1.38 0.61 17.47
N VAL A 145 1.27 -0.40 16.62
CA VAL A 145 0.10 -0.63 15.75
C VAL A 145 -1.19 -0.76 16.56
N LYS A 146 -1.16 -1.47 17.69
CA LYS A 146 -2.33 -1.64 18.57
C LYS A 146 -2.90 -0.35 19.17
N GLN A 147 -2.15 0.75 19.12
CA GLN A 147 -2.60 2.01 19.68
C GLN A 147 -3.48 2.82 18.71
N TYR A 148 -3.54 2.41 17.43
CA TYR A 148 -4.18 3.15 16.34
C TYR A 148 -5.14 2.26 15.57
N ASP A 149 -6.12 2.89 14.92
CA ASP A 149 -7.02 2.23 13.99
C ASP A 149 -6.50 2.34 12.56
N VAL A 150 -5.83 3.47 12.27
CA VAL A 150 -5.21 3.78 10.98
C VAL A 150 -3.83 4.42 11.21
N ILE A 151 -2.82 3.91 10.51
CA ILE A 151 -1.48 4.52 10.42
C ILE A 151 -1.21 4.76 8.93
N THR A 152 -0.72 5.95 8.58
CA THR A 152 -0.34 6.31 7.21
C THR A 152 1.07 6.91 7.17
N THR A 153 1.61 7.13 5.97
CA THR A 153 2.72 8.07 5.83
C THR A 153 2.28 9.47 6.25
N PRO A 154 3.20 10.34 6.71
CA PRO A 154 2.85 11.71 7.07
C PRO A 154 2.18 12.46 5.92
N PHE A 155 1.22 13.32 6.26
CA PHE A 155 0.60 14.22 5.27
C PHE A 155 1.60 15.32 4.88
N GLY A 156 2.26 15.15 3.74
CA GLY A 156 3.19 16.13 3.18
C GLY A 156 2.49 17.42 2.76
N ASN A 157 3.19 18.56 2.88
CA ASN A 157 2.72 19.83 2.36
C ASN A 157 3.19 20.01 0.91
N LEU A 158 2.26 19.97 -0.04
CA LEU A 158 2.52 20.02 -1.48
C LEU A 158 3.13 21.35 -1.95
N GLU A 159 2.89 22.44 -1.23
CA GLU A 159 3.52 23.74 -1.49
C GLU A 159 5.05 23.70 -1.34
N LYS A 160 5.56 22.74 -0.57
CA LYS A 160 7.00 22.48 -0.43
C LYS A 160 7.57 21.57 -1.50
N ILE A 161 6.70 20.85 -2.23
CA ILE A 161 7.08 19.87 -3.25
C ILE A 161 7.09 20.50 -4.63
N ILE A 162 6.03 21.24 -4.98
CA ILE A 162 5.86 21.85 -6.30
C ILE A 162 6.20 23.35 -6.25
N ASP A 163 5.36 24.10 -5.54
CA ASP A 163 5.48 25.55 -5.28
C ASP A 163 4.46 25.99 -4.21
N LYS A 164 4.38 27.29 -3.93
CA LYS A 164 3.44 27.87 -2.96
C LYS A 164 1.95 27.69 -3.26
N HIS A 165 1.60 27.14 -4.42
CA HIS A 165 0.23 26.84 -4.83
C HIS A 165 0.01 25.34 -5.07
N GLY A 166 0.93 24.51 -4.54
CA GLY A 166 0.90 23.08 -4.71
C GLY A 166 -0.37 22.44 -4.15
N THR A 167 -1.14 21.78 -5.02
CA THR A 167 -2.32 21.00 -4.69
C THR A 167 -2.19 19.58 -5.27
N PRO A 168 -2.97 18.58 -4.81
CA PRO A 168 -2.99 17.26 -5.44
C PRO A 168 -3.33 17.31 -6.93
N ARG A 169 -4.17 18.27 -7.37
CA ARG A 169 -4.47 18.51 -8.78
C ARG A 169 -3.25 19.05 -9.52
N ALA A 170 -2.61 20.10 -9.00
CA ALA A 170 -1.41 20.68 -9.61
C ALA A 170 -0.26 19.67 -9.67
N LEU A 171 -0.12 18.82 -8.66
CA LEU A 171 0.87 17.74 -8.68
C LEU A 171 0.60 16.72 -9.80
N TRP A 172 -0.67 16.40 -10.06
CA TRP A 172 -1.05 15.52 -11.16
C TRP A 172 -0.75 16.16 -12.52
N GLU A 173 -1.20 17.41 -12.73
CA GLU A 173 -1.00 18.18 -13.95
C GLU A 173 0.50 18.43 -14.26
N ALA A 174 1.32 18.55 -13.23
CA ALA A 174 2.78 18.70 -13.36
C ALA A 174 3.50 17.37 -13.66
N ALA A 175 2.84 16.23 -13.53
CA ALA A 175 3.44 14.92 -13.80
C ALA A 175 3.47 14.63 -15.31
N PRO A 176 4.64 14.65 -15.99
CA PRO A 176 4.71 14.66 -17.45
C PRO A 176 4.22 13.37 -18.13
N LEU A 177 3.95 12.35 -17.34
CA LEU A 177 3.59 11.01 -17.81
C LEU A 177 2.15 10.63 -17.49
N LEU A 178 1.42 11.47 -16.74
CA LEU A 178 0.02 11.24 -16.40
C LEU A 178 -0.89 12.09 -17.29
N HIS A 179 -2.09 11.61 -17.55
CA HIS A 179 -3.07 12.29 -18.36
C HIS A 179 -4.11 13.00 -17.48
N ASP A 180 -4.35 14.29 -17.70
CA ASP A 180 -5.30 15.09 -16.92
C ASP A 180 -6.73 14.57 -16.98
N ASP A 181 -7.12 14.03 -18.14
CA ASP A 181 -8.46 13.46 -18.33
C ASP A 181 -8.69 12.20 -17.48
N ASP A 182 -7.64 11.51 -17.08
CA ASP A 182 -7.76 10.35 -16.21
C ASP A 182 -8.17 10.75 -14.78
N LEU A 183 -7.57 11.82 -14.25
CA LEU A 183 -7.96 12.34 -12.95
C LEU A 183 -9.42 12.81 -12.95
N LYS A 184 -9.84 13.52 -14.02
CA LYS A 184 -11.23 13.98 -14.20
C LYS A 184 -12.20 12.81 -14.29
N ARG A 185 -11.85 11.77 -15.07
CA ARG A 185 -12.66 10.56 -15.23
C ARG A 185 -12.81 9.83 -13.89
N CYS A 186 -11.73 9.60 -13.16
CA CYS A 186 -11.78 8.98 -11.85
C CYS A 186 -12.67 9.76 -10.87
N TYR A 187 -12.56 11.10 -10.85
CA TYR A 187 -13.43 11.96 -10.04
C TYR A 187 -14.90 11.84 -10.44
N GLN A 188 -15.22 11.78 -11.74
CA GLN A 188 -16.60 11.62 -12.22
C GLN A 188 -17.17 10.26 -11.81
N ILE A 189 -16.39 9.19 -11.94
CA ILE A 189 -16.76 7.84 -11.50
C ILE A 189 -17.02 7.83 -9.99
N LEU A 190 -16.10 8.37 -9.20
CA LEU A 190 -16.25 8.48 -7.75
C LEU A 190 -17.56 9.20 -7.38
N CYS A 191 -17.82 10.37 -7.96
CA CYS A 191 -19.04 11.14 -7.66
C CYS A 191 -20.34 10.45 -8.12
N ALA A 192 -20.28 9.66 -9.19
CA ALA A 192 -21.42 8.90 -9.68
C ALA A 192 -21.75 7.69 -8.78
N MET A 193 -20.71 6.97 -8.35
CA MET A 193 -20.87 5.78 -7.50
C MET A 193 -21.10 6.12 -6.03
N TYR A 194 -20.44 7.16 -5.54
CA TYR A 194 -20.41 7.55 -4.13
C TYR A 194 -20.59 9.08 -3.98
N PRO A 195 -21.81 9.61 -4.21
CA PRO A 195 -22.05 11.05 -4.23
C PRO A 195 -21.72 11.77 -2.92
N ASP A 196 -21.75 11.05 -1.80
CA ASP A 196 -21.43 11.58 -0.46
C ASP A 196 -19.94 11.94 -0.30
N TYR A 197 -19.07 11.40 -1.15
CA TYR A 197 -17.63 11.70 -1.18
C TYR A 197 -17.26 12.92 -2.03
N LYS A 198 -18.24 13.52 -2.72
CA LYS A 198 -17.99 14.62 -3.68
C LYS A 198 -17.32 15.83 -3.04
N GLU A 199 -17.81 16.25 -1.87
CA GLU A 199 -17.26 17.40 -1.13
C GLU A 199 -15.82 17.11 -0.69
N ASP A 200 -15.56 15.95 -0.09
CA ASP A 200 -14.23 15.56 0.37
C ASP A 200 -13.23 15.46 -0.78
N ALA A 201 -13.65 14.96 -1.94
CA ALA A 201 -12.82 14.92 -3.13
C ALA A 201 -12.49 16.33 -3.66
N GLN A 202 -13.44 17.26 -3.63
CA GLN A 202 -13.20 18.66 -4.00
C GLN A 202 -12.23 19.33 -3.04
N ASP A 203 -12.42 19.15 -1.73
CA ASP A 203 -11.57 19.71 -0.69
C ASP A 203 -10.16 19.13 -0.78
N PHE A 204 -10.02 17.83 -1.05
CA PHE A 204 -8.74 17.19 -1.28
C PHE A 204 -8.00 17.80 -2.48
N PHE A 205 -8.66 17.87 -3.66
CA PHE A 205 -8.02 18.36 -4.88
C PHE A 205 -7.67 19.84 -4.84
N ASN A 206 -8.31 20.64 -3.99
CA ASN A 206 -8.04 22.05 -3.77
C ASN A 206 -7.17 22.32 -2.53
N GLY A 207 -6.94 21.31 -1.71
CA GLY A 207 -6.08 21.38 -0.53
C GLY A 207 -4.58 21.36 -0.88
N ASN A 208 -3.75 21.38 0.15
CA ASN A 208 -2.29 21.38 -0.03
C ASN A 208 -1.58 20.25 0.74
N LYS A 209 -2.33 19.25 1.19
CA LYS A 209 -1.78 18.12 1.95
C LYS A 209 -2.19 16.79 1.35
N ALA A 210 -1.25 15.84 1.30
CA ALA A 210 -1.52 14.47 0.91
C ALA A 210 -0.54 13.50 1.57
N CYS A 211 -0.99 12.26 1.82
CA CYS A 211 -0.11 11.12 2.05
C CYS A 211 0.06 10.34 0.75
N PHE A 212 1.18 9.63 0.62
CA PHE A 212 1.61 9.01 -0.64
C PHE A 212 1.98 7.54 -0.47
N CYS A 213 2.21 6.88 -1.60
CA CYS A 213 2.79 5.54 -1.74
C CYS A 213 1.87 4.39 -1.40
N ASN A 214 0.57 4.60 -1.25
CA ASN A 214 -0.36 3.54 -0.85
C ASN A 214 0.14 2.75 0.38
N MET A 215 0.83 3.44 1.29
CA MET A 215 1.38 2.89 2.52
C MET A 215 0.49 3.23 3.69
N PHE A 216 -0.06 2.20 4.32
CA PHE A 216 -0.89 2.34 5.51
C PHE A 216 -0.88 1.05 6.33
N ILE A 217 -1.35 1.14 7.57
CA ILE A 217 -1.73 0.00 8.40
C ILE A 217 -3.13 0.33 8.94
N MET A 218 -4.08 -0.56 8.72
CA MET A 218 -5.48 -0.37 9.10
C MET A 218 -6.01 -1.60 9.83
N LYS A 219 -6.94 -1.41 10.75
CA LYS A 219 -7.77 -2.50 11.25
C LYS A 219 -8.51 -3.19 10.12
N LYS A 220 -8.80 -4.48 10.30
CA LYS A 220 -9.47 -5.33 9.30
C LYS A 220 -10.73 -4.68 8.73
N GLU A 221 -11.63 -4.24 9.58
CA GLU A 221 -12.90 -3.65 9.17
C GLU A 221 -12.72 -2.40 8.30
N ILE A 222 -11.72 -1.55 8.63
CA ILE A 222 -11.42 -0.33 7.86
C ILE A 222 -10.77 -0.69 6.52
N PHE A 223 -9.84 -1.63 6.52
CA PHE A 223 -9.18 -2.08 5.29
C PHE A 223 -10.17 -2.74 4.33
N PHE A 224 -11.07 -3.57 4.83
CA PHE A 224 -12.08 -4.25 4.00
C PHE A 224 -13.07 -3.25 3.40
N ASP A 225 -13.59 -2.31 4.21
CA ASP A 225 -14.45 -1.23 3.74
C ASP A 225 -13.75 -0.37 2.69
N TYR A 226 -12.48 -0.01 2.93
CA TYR A 226 -11.66 0.71 1.94
C TYR A 226 -11.51 -0.06 0.63
N CYS A 227 -11.24 -1.34 0.68
CA CYS A 227 -11.13 -2.18 -0.52
C CYS A 227 -12.47 -2.28 -1.28
N GLU A 228 -13.57 -2.52 -0.57
CA GLU A 228 -14.91 -2.60 -1.14
C GLU A 228 -15.35 -1.28 -1.81
N TRP A 229 -14.85 -0.16 -1.30
CA TRP A 229 -15.08 1.16 -1.88
C TRP A 229 -14.14 1.48 -3.04
N MET A 230 -12.83 1.26 -2.89
CA MET A 230 -11.80 1.69 -3.83
C MET A 230 -11.75 0.84 -5.12
N PHE A 231 -11.75 -0.50 -4.98
CA PHE A 231 -11.56 -1.38 -6.14
C PHE A 231 -12.66 -1.24 -7.20
N PRO A 232 -13.95 -1.11 -6.87
CA PRO A 232 -14.99 -0.85 -7.87
C PRO A 232 -14.79 0.46 -8.66
N ILE A 233 -14.28 1.52 -8.01
CA ILE A 233 -13.95 2.79 -8.70
C ILE A 233 -12.85 2.57 -9.73
N LEU A 234 -11.79 1.88 -9.35
CA LEU A 234 -10.66 1.58 -10.23
C LEU A 234 -11.05 0.60 -11.35
N GLU A 235 -11.91 -0.36 -11.07
CA GLU A 235 -12.44 -1.27 -12.08
C GLU A 235 -13.27 -0.54 -13.13
N GLU A 236 -14.13 0.39 -12.74
CA GLU A 236 -14.92 1.20 -13.66
C GLU A 236 -14.04 2.17 -14.46
N PHE A 237 -13.01 2.74 -13.82
CA PHE A 237 -11.99 3.52 -14.50
C PHE A 237 -11.26 2.68 -15.56
N ASP A 238 -10.86 1.46 -15.21
CA ASP A 238 -10.12 0.55 -16.10
C ASP A 238 -10.97 0.14 -17.32
N LYS A 239 -12.26 -0.14 -17.12
CA LYS A 239 -13.23 -0.47 -18.18
C LYS A 239 -13.47 0.70 -19.15
N SER A 240 -13.44 1.92 -18.65
CA SER A 240 -13.72 3.15 -19.41
C SER A 240 -12.48 3.80 -20.02
N THR A 241 -11.28 3.21 -19.84
CA THR A 241 -10.01 3.77 -20.30
C THR A 241 -9.44 2.99 -21.48
N ASP A 242 -9.12 3.69 -22.59
CA ASP A 242 -8.35 3.14 -23.69
C ASP A 242 -6.84 3.31 -23.41
N TYR A 243 -6.16 2.24 -23.09
CA TYR A 243 -4.73 2.23 -22.82
C TYR A 243 -3.84 2.10 -24.04
N SER A 244 -4.39 2.05 -25.26
CA SER A 244 -3.63 1.76 -26.50
C SER A 244 -2.51 2.78 -26.78
N THR A 245 -2.66 4.01 -26.29
CA THR A 245 -1.70 5.10 -26.48
C THR A 245 -0.83 5.39 -25.25
N TYR A 246 -1.01 4.63 -24.16
CA TYR A 246 -0.31 4.92 -22.91
C TYR A 246 1.14 4.45 -22.96
N SER A 247 2.05 5.30 -22.48
CA SER A 247 3.42 4.88 -22.18
C SER A 247 3.45 3.84 -21.06
N LYS A 248 4.57 3.17 -20.90
CA LYS A 248 4.75 2.21 -19.79
C LYS A 248 4.52 2.85 -18.41
N GLU A 249 4.90 4.10 -18.27
CA GLU A 249 4.74 4.89 -17.05
C GLU A 249 3.28 5.32 -16.87
N ALA A 250 2.63 5.79 -17.92
CA ALA A 250 1.22 6.18 -17.91
C ALA A 250 0.29 4.98 -17.61
N LEU A 251 0.66 3.77 -18.02
CA LEU A 251 -0.09 2.56 -17.66
C LEU A 251 -0.29 2.39 -16.14
N ARG A 252 0.57 2.99 -15.31
CA ARG A 252 0.48 2.93 -13.85
C ARG A 252 -0.55 3.89 -13.26
N THR A 253 -1.34 4.57 -14.09
CA THR A 253 -2.38 5.51 -13.65
C THR A 253 -3.30 4.96 -12.56
N PRO A 254 -3.83 3.72 -12.60
CA PRO A 254 -4.63 3.18 -11.48
C PRO A 254 -3.90 3.18 -10.14
N GLY A 255 -2.60 2.83 -10.12
CA GLY A 255 -1.76 2.91 -8.91
C GLY A 255 -1.62 4.34 -8.38
N HIS A 256 -1.51 5.33 -9.26
CA HIS A 256 -1.46 6.75 -8.87
C HIS A 256 -2.83 7.28 -8.42
N LEU A 257 -3.93 6.85 -9.05
CA LEU A 257 -5.28 7.24 -8.65
C LEU A 257 -5.62 6.72 -7.25
N SER A 258 -5.20 5.50 -6.90
CA SER A 258 -5.47 4.93 -5.59
C SER A 258 -4.84 5.73 -4.44
N GLU A 259 -3.67 6.36 -4.64
CA GLU A 259 -3.11 7.27 -3.64
C GLU A 259 -4.04 8.47 -3.36
N ARG A 260 -4.71 8.99 -4.40
CA ARG A 260 -5.69 10.09 -4.26
C ARG A 260 -6.95 9.61 -3.59
N LEU A 261 -7.43 8.44 -3.98
CA LEU A 261 -8.61 7.80 -3.37
C LEU A 261 -8.39 7.52 -1.88
N LEU A 262 -7.21 7.04 -1.47
CA LEU A 262 -6.89 6.85 -0.06
C LEU A 262 -7.07 8.15 0.75
N ASN A 263 -6.53 9.26 0.26
CA ASN A 263 -6.66 10.54 0.94
C ASN A 263 -8.13 11.00 1.05
N ILE A 264 -8.91 10.86 -0.04
CA ILE A 264 -10.33 11.20 -0.07
C ILE A 264 -11.12 10.34 0.91
N TYR A 265 -10.86 9.03 0.94
CA TYR A 265 -11.49 8.09 1.88
C TYR A 265 -11.24 8.50 3.34
N LEU A 266 -9.99 8.78 3.70
CA LEU A 266 -9.63 9.21 5.05
C LEU A 266 -10.25 10.57 5.43
N MET A 267 -10.32 11.52 4.49
CA MET A 267 -10.94 12.82 4.71
C MET A 267 -12.45 12.67 4.94
N HIS A 268 -13.13 11.85 4.14
CA HIS A 268 -14.56 11.58 4.28
C HIS A 268 -14.88 11.04 5.67
N HIS A 269 -14.19 9.97 6.10
CA HIS A 269 -14.43 9.36 7.39
C HIS A 269 -14.14 10.30 8.56
N LYS A 270 -13.14 11.16 8.43
CA LYS A 270 -12.89 12.22 9.40
C LYS A 270 -14.03 13.25 9.45
N ARG A 271 -14.57 13.66 8.30
CA ARG A 271 -15.66 14.64 8.20
C ARG A 271 -16.96 14.08 8.79
N ILE A 272 -17.31 12.84 8.52
CA ILE A 272 -18.53 12.21 9.07
C ILE A 272 -18.39 11.82 10.55
N GLY A 273 -17.23 12.08 11.17
CA GLY A 273 -17.02 11.88 12.61
C GLY A 273 -16.74 10.44 12.99
N SER A 274 -16.14 9.65 12.09
CA SER A 274 -15.57 8.36 12.50
C SER A 274 -14.59 8.57 13.64
N ASP A 275 -14.72 7.78 14.70
CA ASP A 275 -13.91 7.86 15.92
C ASP A 275 -12.56 7.12 15.80
N TRP A 276 -12.06 7.01 14.57
CA TRP A 276 -10.78 6.36 14.29
C TRP A 276 -9.62 7.11 14.92
N LYS A 277 -8.76 6.36 15.56
CA LYS A 277 -7.51 6.84 16.11
C LYS A 277 -6.41 6.74 15.06
N PHE A 278 -5.93 7.92 14.63
CA PHE A 278 -4.81 8.07 13.71
C PHE A 278 -3.51 8.28 14.48
#